data_a35d3480bc79b639d427706e4f638d53
#
_entry.id   a35d3480bc79b639d427706e4f638d53
#
_cell.length_a   1.000
_cell.length_b   1.000
_cell.length_c   1.000
_cell.angle_alpha   90.00
_cell.angle_beta   90.00
_cell.angle_gamma   90.00
#
_symmetry.space_group_name_H-M   'P 1'
#
loop_
_entity.id
_entity.type
_entity.pdbx_description
1 polymer ?
#
loop_
_entity_poly.entity_id
_entity_poly.type
_entity_poly.pdbx_seq_one_letter_code
_entity_poly.pdbx_strand_id
1 'polypeptide(L)'
;TLVFVKDKGIVLDEPSVVAIKKADGHRTVVAVGSEAKRMLGRVPGNIEAIRPLKDGVIADFQVTEKMLQHFIQLVHGENFFKPSPRILICVPCQSTQVERRAIRESALQAGAREVRLIEEPMAAAIGAGLPVEDASGSMVVDIGGGTTEIAILALNGVVFSSSLKTGGDRFNESIVSYLRRKYGVLIGESTAERIKEKIGCASSDSEELHLSLIHISEPTRHRG
;
A
#
# COMPACT_ATOMS: atom_id res chain seq x y z
N THR A 1 -1.75 -4.12 1.03
CA THR A 1 -2.85 -4.39 2.00
C THR A 1 -2.66 -5.73 2.65
N LEU A 2 -2.50 -5.74 3.97
CA LEU A 2 -2.52 -6.95 4.78
C LEU A 2 -3.91 -7.14 5.37
N VAL A 3 -4.45 -8.36 5.31
CA VAL A 3 -5.71 -8.71 5.97
C VAL A 3 -5.46 -9.79 7.00
N PHE A 4 -5.73 -9.43 8.25
CA PHE A 4 -5.66 -10.34 9.39
C PHE A 4 -7.08 -10.78 9.78
N VAL A 5 -7.27 -12.07 9.98
CA VAL A 5 -8.52 -12.63 10.49
C VAL A 5 -8.26 -13.23 11.87
N LYS A 6 -9.12 -12.87 12.84
CA LYS A 6 -9.03 -13.40 14.20
C LYS A 6 -9.01 -14.93 14.16
N ASP A 7 -8.13 -15.52 14.92
CA ASP A 7 -7.90 -16.97 15.05
C ASP A 7 -7.33 -17.68 13.80
N LYS A 8 -7.10 -16.92 12.70
CA LYS A 8 -6.47 -17.46 11.48
C LYS A 8 -5.12 -16.79 11.13
N GLY A 9 -4.85 -15.61 11.69
CA GLY A 9 -3.65 -14.84 11.39
C GLY A 9 -3.78 -14.02 10.10
N ILE A 10 -2.64 -13.72 9.46
CA ILE A 10 -2.61 -13.03 8.17
C ILE A 10 -3.08 -14.00 7.09
N VAL A 11 -4.22 -13.70 6.49
CA VAL A 11 -4.86 -14.53 5.45
C VAL A 11 -4.68 -13.97 4.04
N LEU A 12 -4.24 -12.71 3.93
CA LEU A 12 -4.03 -12.05 2.66
C LEU A 12 -2.91 -11.00 2.80
N ASP A 13 -1.97 -11.04 1.87
CA ASP A 13 -0.93 -10.03 1.69
C ASP A 13 -0.89 -9.66 0.20
N GLU A 14 -1.57 -8.55 -0.13
CA GLU A 14 -1.73 -8.11 -1.51
C GLU A 14 -1.41 -6.63 -1.68
N PRO A 15 -0.73 -6.23 -2.76
CA PRO A 15 -0.53 -4.83 -3.06
C PRO A 15 -1.86 -4.12 -3.31
N SER A 16 -1.96 -2.86 -2.87
CA SER A 16 -3.14 -2.01 -3.09
C SER A 16 -3.12 -1.43 -4.50
N VAL A 17 -3.25 -2.30 -5.51
CA VAL A 17 -3.26 -1.96 -6.94
C VAL A 17 -4.49 -2.56 -7.59
N VAL A 18 -5.10 -1.82 -8.51
CA VAL A 18 -6.26 -2.26 -9.28
C VAL A 18 -6.05 -1.94 -10.75
N ALA A 19 -6.27 -2.92 -11.62
CA ALA A 19 -6.29 -2.73 -13.06
C ALA A 19 -7.73 -2.52 -13.54
N ILE A 20 -7.96 -1.45 -14.29
CA ILE A 20 -9.26 -1.02 -14.78
C ILE A 20 -9.23 -0.96 -16.30
N LYS A 21 -10.21 -1.61 -16.93
CA LYS A 21 -10.49 -1.47 -18.34
C LYS A 21 -11.48 -0.31 -18.54
N LYS A 22 -11.14 0.62 -19.43
CA LYS A 22 -12.02 1.69 -19.88
C LYS A 22 -12.59 1.32 -21.24
N ALA A 23 -13.90 1.11 -21.35
CA ALA A 23 -14.59 0.83 -22.59
C ALA A 23 -15.97 1.48 -22.57
N ASP A 24 -16.32 2.19 -23.63
CA ASP A 24 -17.65 2.81 -23.82
C ASP A 24 -18.15 3.67 -22.64
N GLY A 25 -17.24 4.41 -22.02
CA GLY A 25 -17.55 5.23 -20.84
C GLY A 25 -17.69 4.46 -19.53
N HIS A 26 -17.57 3.13 -19.56
CA HIS A 26 -17.64 2.27 -18.38
C HIS A 26 -16.24 1.89 -17.89
N ARG A 27 -16.12 1.78 -16.54
CA ARG A 27 -14.90 1.35 -15.85
C ARG A 27 -15.14 -0.03 -15.24
N THR A 28 -14.43 -1.03 -15.73
CA THR A 28 -14.54 -2.41 -15.23
C THR A 28 -13.22 -2.82 -14.59
N VAL A 29 -13.27 -3.34 -13.37
CA VAL A 29 -12.10 -3.93 -12.71
C VAL A 29 -11.77 -5.25 -13.38
N VAL A 30 -10.51 -5.40 -13.84
CA VAL A 30 -10.03 -6.61 -14.53
C VAL A 30 -9.03 -7.40 -13.69
N ALA A 31 -8.32 -6.74 -12.76
CA ALA A 31 -7.44 -7.41 -11.83
C ALA A 31 -7.27 -6.57 -10.55
N VAL A 32 -6.93 -7.22 -9.45
CA VAL A 32 -6.65 -6.59 -8.15
C VAL A 32 -5.40 -7.22 -7.54
N GLY A 33 -4.68 -6.48 -6.72
CA GLY A 33 -3.56 -7.02 -5.96
C GLY A 33 -2.33 -7.30 -6.82
N SER A 34 -1.69 -8.42 -6.57
CA SER A 34 -0.46 -8.86 -7.23
C SER A 34 -0.61 -9.00 -8.74
N GLU A 35 -1.77 -9.43 -9.22
CA GLU A 35 -2.06 -9.51 -10.65
C GLU A 35 -2.07 -8.12 -11.28
N ALA A 36 -2.76 -7.16 -10.67
CA ALA A 36 -2.77 -5.77 -11.12
C ALA A 36 -1.38 -5.11 -11.03
N LYS A 37 -0.58 -5.43 -9.98
CA LYS A 37 0.80 -4.92 -9.84
C LYS A 37 1.68 -5.35 -11.02
N ARG A 38 1.54 -6.58 -11.52
CA ARG A 38 2.29 -7.07 -12.70
C ARG A 38 1.94 -6.31 -13.98
N MET A 39 0.77 -5.71 -14.02
CA MET A 39 0.29 -4.92 -15.15
C MET A 39 0.80 -3.47 -15.15
N LEU A 40 1.35 -2.97 -14.05
CA LEU A 40 1.89 -1.60 -13.99
C LEU A 40 2.94 -1.35 -15.08
N GLY A 41 2.69 -0.35 -15.92
CA GLY A 41 3.56 0.03 -17.02
C GLY A 41 3.63 -0.95 -18.19
N ARG A 42 2.78 -1.99 -18.24
CA ARG A 42 2.80 -3.07 -19.25
C ARG A 42 1.42 -3.37 -19.86
N VAL A 43 0.47 -2.48 -19.71
CA VAL A 43 -0.92 -2.70 -20.16
C VAL A 43 -1.20 -2.07 -21.51
N PRO A 44 -2.13 -2.65 -22.33
CA PRO A 44 -2.69 -1.99 -23.51
C PRO A 44 -3.35 -0.67 -23.15
N GLY A 45 -3.44 0.27 -24.11
CA GLY A 45 -3.91 1.63 -23.86
C GLY A 45 -5.35 1.78 -23.32
N ASN A 46 -6.16 0.71 -23.36
CA ASN A 46 -7.50 0.69 -22.80
C ASN A 46 -7.57 0.14 -21.36
N ILE A 47 -6.45 -0.30 -20.80
CA ILE A 47 -6.32 -0.74 -19.43
C ILE A 47 -5.41 0.23 -18.67
N GLU A 48 -5.76 0.58 -17.46
CA GLU A 48 -4.97 1.42 -16.56
C GLU A 48 -4.82 0.69 -15.22
N ALA A 49 -3.58 0.51 -14.78
CA ALA A 49 -3.30 0.01 -13.44
C ALA A 49 -3.06 1.20 -12.51
N ILE A 50 -3.89 1.34 -11.49
CA ILE A 50 -3.87 2.46 -10.54
C ILE A 50 -3.70 1.99 -9.11
N ARG A 51 -3.15 2.86 -8.28
CA ARG A 51 -3.12 2.72 -6.82
C ARG A 51 -4.28 3.53 -6.26
N PRO A 52 -5.40 2.90 -5.84
CA PRO A 52 -6.56 3.63 -5.35
C PRO A 52 -6.30 4.31 -4.00
N LEU A 53 -5.31 3.81 -3.26
CA LEU A 53 -4.75 4.42 -2.05
C LEU A 53 -3.35 4.91 -2.40
N LYS A 54 -3.14 6.21 -2.46
CA LYS A 54 -1.85 6.83 -2.74
C LYS A 54 -1.53 7.88 -1.68
N ASP A 55 -0.31 7.85 -1.17
CA ASP A 55 0.17 8.81 -0.16
C ASP A 55 -0.74 8.91 1.07
N GLY A 56 -1.33 7.77 1.50
CA GLY A 56 -2.25 7.70 2.63
C GLY A 56 -3.66 8.22 2.37
N VAL A 57 -4.00 8.58 1.13
CA VAL A 57 -5.30 9.16 0.76
C VAL A 57 -6.03 8.26 -0.24
N ILE A 58 -7.37 8.27 -0.20
CA ILE A 58 -8.17 7.64 -1.26
C ILE A 58 -8.12 8.53 -2.50
N ALA A 59 -7.44 8.05 -3.55
CA ALA A 59 -7.41 8.72 -4.84
C ALA A 59 -8.66 8.44 -5.70
N ASP A 60 -9.30 7.29 -5.49
CA ASP A 60 -10.51 6.86 -6.22
C ASP A 60 -11.40 5.98 -5.34
N PHE A 61 -12.56 6.53 -4.94
CA PHE A 61 -13.51 5.86 -4.04
C PHE A 61 -14.11 4.59 -4.62
N GLN A 62 -14.56 4.63 -5.87
CA GLN A 62 -15.21 3.49 -6.51
C GLN A 62 -14.24 2.33 -6.67
N VAL A 63 -13.00 2.63 -6.99
CA VAL A 63 -11.95 1.62 -7.15
C VAL A 63 -11.52 1.06 -5.79
N THR A 64 -11.44 1.90 -4.75
CA THR A 64 -11.18 1.45 -3.38
C THR A 64 -12.27 0.52 -2.88
N GLU A 65 -13.54 0.86 -3.11
CA GLU A 65 -14.68 -0.01 -2.76
C GLU A 65 -14.56 -1.37 -3.44
N LYS A 66 -14.31 -1.40 -4.76
CA LYS A 66 -14.15 -2.65 -5.52
C LYS A 66 -12.96 -3.48 -5.04
N MET A 67 -11.86 -2.84 -4.69
CA MET A 67 -10.70 -3.51 -4.10
C MET A 67 -11.06 -4.15 -2.76
N LEU A 68 -11.73 -3.41 -1.87
CA LEU A 68 -12.17 -3.94 -0.57
C LEU A 68 -13.19 -5.08 -0.73
N GLN A 69 -14.15 -4.95 -1.66
CA GLN A 69 -15.07 -6.03 -1.99
C GLN A 69 -14.33 -7.31 -2.41
N HIS A 70 -13.34 -7.17 -3.28
CA HIS A 70 -12.53 -8.29 -3.74
C HIS A 70 -11.78 -8.96 -2.58
N PHE A 71 -11.13 -8.18 -1.71
CA PHE A 71 -10.43 -8.73 -0.56
C PHE A 71 -11.36 -9.40 0.45
N ILE A 72 -12.53 -8.82 0.72
CA ILE A 72 -13.55 -9.45 1.56
C ILE A 72 -14.01 -10.78 0.95
N GLN A 73 -14.20 -10.84 -0.37
CA GLN A 73 -14.59 -12.07 -1.07
C GLN A 73 -13.49 -13.15 -0.97
N LEU A 74 -12.23 -12.77 -1.15
CA LEU A 74 -11.09 -13.71 -1.01
C LEU A 74 -11.04 -14.32 0.40
N VAL A 75 -11.26 -13.50 1.44
CA VAL A 75 -11.26 -13.96 2.84
C VAL A 75 -12.40 -14.94 3.13
N HIS A 76 -13.57 -14.74 2.52
CA HIS A 76 -14.73 -15.62 2.71
C HIS A 76 -14.69 -16.88 1.85
N GLY A 77 -13.88 -16.88 0.79
CA GLY A 77 -13.81 -18.00 -0.17
C GLY A 77 -15.15 -18.28 -0.86
N GLU A 78 -15.36 -19.56 -1.20
CA GLU A 78 -16.58 -20.04 -1.89
C GLU A 78 -17.73 -20.41 -0.94
N ASN A 79 -17.65 -19.99 0.33
CA ASN A 79 -18.71 -20.31 1.29
C ASN A 79 -20.07 -19.75 0.85
N PHE A 80 -21.09 -20.59 0.91
CA PHE A 80 -22.47 -20.22 0.53
C PHE A 80 -23.03 -19.12 1.44
N PHE A 81 -22.72 -19.17 2.73
CA PHE A 81 -23.03 -18.13 3.70
C PHE A 81 -21.83 -17.21 3.89
N LYS A 82 -21.93 -15.98 3.39
CA LYS A 82 -20.93 -14.92 3.54
C LYS A 82 -21.41 -13.94 4.62
N PRO A 83 -21.03 -14.13 5.89
CA PRO A 83 -21.41 -13.20 6.94
C PRO A 83 -20.74 -11.83 6.68
N SER A 84 -21.48 -10.76 6.92
CA SER A 84 -20.93 -9.42 6.87
C SER A 84 -19.93 -9.23 8.02
N PRO A 85 -18.63 -9.00 7.74
CA PRO A 85 -17.61 -8.92 8.76
C PRO A 85 -17.65 -7.62 9.55
N ARG A 86 -17.11 -7.65 10.77
CA ARG A 86 -16.63 -6.44 11.45
C ARG A 86 -15.19 -6.20 11.03
N ILE A 87 -14.88 -4.98 10.60
CA ILE A 87 -13.58 -4.63 10.05
C ILE A 87 -12.96 -3.51 10.89
N LEU A 88 -11.69 -3.66 11.22
CA LEU A 88 -10.82 -2.61 11.75
C LEU A 88 -9.86 -2.21 10.62
N ILE A 89 -9.79 -0.91 10.30
CA ILE A 89 -8.95 -0.39 9.22
C ILE A 89 -7.95 0.60 9.82
N CYS A 90 -6.67 0.42 9.48
CA CYS A 90 -5.62 1.37 9.81
C CYS A 90 -5.72 2.60 8.90
N VAL A 91 -5.54 3.78 9.47
CA VAL A 91 -5.54 5.06 8.76
C VAL A 91 -4.36 5.92 9.21
N PRO A 92 -3.77 6.74 8.33
CA PRO A 92 -2.74 7.68 8.73
C PRO A 92 -3.21 8.64 9.82
N CYS A 93 -2.33 9.04 10.73
CA CYS A 93 -2.66 9.96 11.82
C CYS A 93 -3.25 11.28 11.32
N GLN A 94 -2.73 11.79 10.20
CA GLN A 94 -3.15 13.08 9.63
C GLN A 94 -4.36 12.96 8.68
N SER A 95 -5.02 11.79 8.61
CA SER A 95 -6.24 11.63 7.82
C SER A 95 -7.32 12.62 8.29
N THR A 96 -7.86 13.37 7.35
CA THR A 96 -8.96 14.29 7.59
C THR A 96 -10.25 13.53 7.94
N GLN A 97 -11.21 14.21 8.58
CA GLN A 97 -12.51 13.62 8.88
C GLN A 97 -13.25 13.16 7.61
N VAL A 98 -13.06 13.88 6.50
CA VAL A 98 -13.65 13.51 5.20
C VAL A 98 -13.06 12.19 4.69
N GLU A 99 -11.73 12.04 4.74
CA GLU A 99 -11.04 10.81 4.34
C GLU A 99 -11.43 9.64 5.23
N ARG A 100 -11.45 9.84 6.56
CA ARG A 100 -11.89 8.81 7.53
C ARG A 100 -13.32 8.35 7.27
N ARG A 101 -14.22 9.29 6.99
CA ARG A 101 -15.61 8.99 6.63
C ARG A 101 -15.68 8.20 5.33
N ALA A 102 -14.93 8.60 4.34
CA ALA A 102 -14.87 7.98 3.03
C ALA A 102 -14.38 6.52 3.09
N ILE A 103 -13.30 6.25 3.86
CA ILE A 103 -12.80 4.89 4.10
C ILE A 103 -13.88 4.03 4.75
N ARG A 104 -14.56 4.57 5.76
CA ARG A 104 -15.65 3.86 6.46
C ARG A 104 -16.80 3.53 5.53
N GLU A 105 -17.26 4.49 4.73
CA GLU A 105 -18.35 4.32 3.79
C GLU A 105 -17.98 3.30 2.69
N SER A 106 -16.78 3.37 2.12
CA SER A 106 -16.30 2.39 1.14
C SER A 106 -16.30 0.95 1.69
N ALA A 107 -15.86 0.78 2.94
CA ALA A 107 -15.85 -0.55 3.57
C ALA A 107 -17.25 -1.06 3.90
N LEU A 108 -18.18 -0.19 4.31
CA LEU A 108 -19.59 -0.56 4.52
C LEU A 108 -20.24 -0.97 3.19
N GLN A 109 -20.04 -0.21 2.11
CA GLN A 109 -20.53 -0.53 0.77
C GLN A 109 -19.90 -1.82 0.21
N ALA A 110 -18.66 -2.11 0.59
CA ALA A 110 -17.99 -3.36 0.27
C ALA A 110 -18.58 -4.59 0.99
N GLY A 111 -19.50 -4.40 1.96
CA GLY A 111 -20.23 -5.46 2.64
C GLY A 111 -19.87 -5.65 4.11
N ALA A 112 -19.08 -4.75 4.71
CA ALA A 112 -18.82 -4.78 6.14
C ALA A 112 -20.08 -4.43 6.94
N ARG A 113 -20.30 -5.13 8.08
CA ARG A 113 -21.39 -4.82 9.02
C ARG A 113 -21.05 -3.65 9.94
N GLU A 114 -19.81 -3.58 10.36
CA GLU A 114 -19.27 -2.56 11.26
C GLU A 114 -17.85 -2.23 10.83
N VAL A 115 -17.51 -0.95 10.83
CA VAL A 115 -16.16 -0.46 10.50
C VAL A 115 -15.65 0.43 11.61
N ARG A 116 -14.51 0.07 12.18
CA ARG A 116 -13.75 0.90 13.11
C ARG A 116 -12.44 1.31 12.47
N LEU A 117 -11.96 2.48 12.82
CA LEU A 117 -10.68 3.00 12.35
C LEU A 117 -9.71 3.07 13.53
N ILE A 118 -8.44 2.76 13.26
CA ILE A 118 -7.31 2.91 14.18
C ILE A 118 -6.19 3.63 13.45
N GLU A 119 -5.44 4.45 14.15
CA GLU A 119 -4.28 5.14 13.58
C GLU A 119 -3.12 4.16 13.36
N GLU A 120 -2.47 4.25 12.19
CA GLU A 120 -1.39 3.34 11.79
C GLU A 120 -0.31 3.19 12.87
N PRO A 121 0.26 4.27 13.46
CA PRO A 121 1.27 4.10 14.50
C PRO A 121 0.76 3.44 15.78
N MET A 122 -0.52 3.64 16.13
CA MET A 122 -1.12 2.94 17.28
C MET A 122 -1.22 1.45 17.01
N ALA A 123 -1.67 1.06 15.82
CA ALA A 123 -1.73 -0.34 15.43
C ALA A 123 -0.33 -0.98 15.39
N ALA A 124 0.66 -0.26 14.86
CA ALA A 124 2.06 -0.70 14.82
C ALA A 124 2.64 -0.88 16.24
N ALA A 125 2.39 0.07 17.14
CA ALA A 125 2.82 -0.01 18.55
C ALA A 125 2.24 -1.22 19.27
N ILE A 126 0.93 -1.45 19.12
CA ILE A 126 0.25 -2.62 19.70
C ILE A 126 0.83 -3.91 19.12
N GLY A 127 1.04 -3.97 17.80
CA GLY A 127 1.63 -5.12 17.12
C GLY A 127 3.07 -5.41 17.54
N ALA A 128 3.84 -4.38 17.86
CA ALA A 128 5.20 -4.48 18.39
C ALA A 128 5.25 -4.78 19.90
N GLY A 129 4.11 -4.83 20.58
CA GLY A 129 4.04 -5.06 22.03
C GLY A 129 4.55 -3.89 22.88
N LEU A 130 4.50 -2.66 22.35
CA LEU A 130 4.90 -1.49 23.12
C LEU A 130 3.87 -1.17 24.20
N PRO A 131 4.31 -0.67 25.38
CA PRO A 131 3.44 -0.37 26.51
C PRO A 131 2.67 0.94 26.27
N VAL A 132 1.73 0.93 25.32
CA VAL A 132 0.96 2.14 24.93
C VAL A 132 0.00 2.64 26.02
N GLU A 133 -0.30 1.78 27.02
CA GLU A 133 -1.16 2.11 28.16
C GLU A 133 -0.43 2.95 29.20
N ASP A 134 0.89 2.86 29.25
CA ASP A 134 1.71 3.53 30.25
C ASP A 134 1.78 5.05 30.01
N ALA A 135 2.08 5.79 31.06
CA ALA A 135 2.35 7.23 30.98
C ALA A 135 3.70 7.52 30.33
N SER A 136 4.59 6.53 30.26
CA SER A 136 5.87 6.66 29.56
C SER A 136 5.63 6.68 28.04
N GLY A 137 6.19 7.69 27.34
CA GLY A 137 6.02 7.81 25.90
C GLY A 137 6.74 6.71 25.13
N SER A 138 6.02 6.01 24.25
CA SER A 138 6.57 5.08 23.27
C SER A 138 6.60 5.75 21.91
N MET A 139 7.74 5.69 21.21
CA MET A 139 7.89 6.28 19.88
C MET A 139 7.82 5.19 18.79
N VAL A 140 7.04 5.44 17.76
CA VAL A 140 6.94 4.61 16.56
C VAL A 140 7.33 5.41 15.35
N VAL A 141 8.12 4.81 14.47
CA VAL A 141 8.40 5.28 13.10
C VAL A 141 7.96 4.19 12.14
N ASP A 142 6.87 4.44 11.43
CA ASP A 142 6.32 3.53 10.43
C ASP A 142 6.64 4.03 9.04
N ILE A 143 7.45 3.28 8.29
CA ILE A 143 7.91 3.63 6.95
C ILE A 143 7.15 2.77 5.94
N GLY A 144 6.07 3.32 5.40
CA GLY A 144 5.25 2.68 4.38
C GLY A 144 5.78 2.87 2.96
N GLY A 145 4.96 2.51 1.97
CA GLY A 145 5.26 2.73 0.55
C GLY A 145 5.22 4.21 0.17
N GLY A 146 4.16 4.92 0.54
CA GLY A 146 3.91 6.32 0.17
C GLY A 146 4.24 7.32 1.27
N THR A 147 4.10 6.93 2.54
CA THR A 147 4.23 7.81 3.71
C THR A 147 5.17 7.23 4.75
N THR A 148 5.73 8.10 5.59
CA THR A 148 6.39 7.77 6.85
C THR A 148 5.62 8.45 7.98
N GLU A 149 5.09 7.66 8.90
CA GLU A 149 4.37 8.13 10.08
C GLU A 149 5.30 8.07 11.30
N ILE A 150 5.35 9.16 12.05
CA ILE A 150 6.11 9.25 13.31
C ILE A 150 5.10 9.61 14.40
N ALA A 151 5.05 8.83 15.46
CA ALA A 151 4.16 9.13 16.58
C ALA A 151 4.79 8.83 17.93
N ILE A 152 4.41 9.62 18.93
CA ILE A 152 4.63 9.35 20.34
C ILE A 152 3.28 8.99 20.96
N LEU A 153 3.26 7.85 21.63
CA LEU A 153 2.06 7.22 22.19
C LEU A 153 2.21 7.09 23.71
N ALA A 154 1.20 7.46 24.44
CA ALA A 154 1.10 7.24 25.89
C ALA A 154 -0.38 7.21 26.32
N LEU A 155 -0.72 6.51 27.40
CA LEU A 155 -2.06 6.47 27.98
C LEU A 155 -3.16 6.11 26.95
N ASN A 156 -2.88 5.15 26.06
CA ASN A 156 -3.75 4.71 24.96
C ASN A 156 -4.09 5.80 23.94
N GLY A 157 -3.29 6.86 23.86
CA GLY A 157 -3.50 7.98 22.95
C GLY A 157 -2.26 8.36 22.15
N VAL A 158 -2.48 9.07 21.06
CA VAL A 158 -1.43 9.71 20.26
C VAL A 158 -1.16 11.08 20.87
N VAL A 159 0.01 11.24 21.51
CA VAL A 159 0.45 12.50 22.14
C VAL A 159 1.00 13.47 21.10
N PHE A 160 1.74 12.92 20.13
CA PHE A 160 2.33 13.68 19.02
C PHE A 160 2.34 12.80 17.79
N SER A 161 2.08 13.38 16.64
CA SER A 161 2.24 12.69 15.35
C SER A 161 2.71 13.64 14.26
N SER A 162 3.48 13.09 13.33
CA SER A 162 3.92 13.76 12.11
C SER A 162 3.90 12.76 10.96
N SER A 163 3.45 13.19 9.79
CA SER A 163 3.42 12.38 8.58
C SER A 163 4.23 13.05 7.48
N LEU A 164 5.09 12.28 6.84
CA LEU A 164 5.90 12.70 5.70
C LEU A 164 5.42 11.95 4.45
N LYS A 165 5.20 12.65 3.35
CA LYS A 165 4.90 12.04 2.03
C LYS A 165 6.19 11.51 1.38
N THR A 166 6.91 10.68 2.13
CA THR A 166 8.16 10.03 1.72
C THR A 166 8.14 8.61 2.27
N GLY A 167 8.36 7.64 1.42
CA GLY A 167 8.39 6.23 1.76
C GLY A 167 9.09 5.43 0.68
N GLY A 168 8.84 4.14 0.62
CA GLY A 168 9.48 3.19 -0.28
C GLY A 168 9.40 3.56 -1.76
N ASP A 169 8.29 4.18 -2.21
CA ASP A 169 8.10 4.62 -3.59
C ASP A 169 9.07 5.75 -3.95
N ARG A 170 9.26 6.71 -3.04
CA ARG A 170 10.25 7.80 -3.23
C ARG A 170 11.67 7.29 -3.24
N PHE A 171 11.97 6.24 -2.47
CA PHE A 171 13.29 5.60 -2.52
C PHE A 171 13.52 4.94 -3.87
N ASN A 172 12.52 4.26 -4.43
CA ASN A 172 12.58 3.70 -5.78
C ASN A 172 12.83 4.79 -6.84
N GLU A 173 12.06 5.88 -6.81
CA GLU A 173 12.24 7.03 -7.72
C GLU A 173 13.66 7.61 -7.62
N SER A 174 14.21 7.70 -6.43
CA SER A 174 15.56 8.20 -6.19
C SER A 174 16.62 7.29 -6.80
N ILE A 175 16.45 5.96 -6.70
CA ILE A 175 17.34 4.97 -7.31
C ILE A 175 17.29 5.08 -8.84
N VAL A 176 16.09 5.15 -9.43
CA VAL A 176 15.90 5.35 -10.88
C VAL A 176 16.63 6.61 -11.34
N SER A 177 16.40 7.73 -10.64
CA SER A 177 16.99 9.02 -10.97
C SER A 177 18.51 9.02 -10.83
N TYR A 178 19.04 8.36 -9.80
CA TYR A 178 20.47 8.23 -9.59
C TYR A 178 21.15 7.44 -10.72
N LEU A 179 20.64 6.27 -11.06
CA LEU A 179 21.19 5.42 -12.11
C LEU A 179 21.14 6.10 -13.47
N ARG A 180 20.03 6.80 -13.76
CA ARG A 180 19.91 7.57 -15.00
C ARG A 180 20.94 8.69 -15.08
N ARG A 181 21.12 9.47 -14.00
CA ARG A 181 22.08 10.61 -14.00
C ARG A 181 23.52 10.18 -14.01
N LYS A 182 23.88 9.16 -13.21
CA LYS A 182 25.27 8.77 -13.00
C LYS A 182 25.80 7.81 -14.07
N TYR A 183 24.94 6.90 -14.55
CA TYR A 183 25.34 5.83 -15.45
C TYR A 183 24.64 5.86 -16.82
N GLY A 184 23.69 6.77 -17.05
CA GLY A 184 22.88 6.80 -18.27
C GLY A 184 21.93 5.60 -18.43
N VAL A 185 21.71 4.82 -17.36
CA VAL A 185 20.92 3.59 -17.39
C VAL A 185 19.48 3.90 -16.98
N LEU A 186 18.52 3.46 -17.80
CA LEU A 186 17.10 3.54 -17.50
C LEU A 186 16.64 2.18 -16.94
N ILE A 187 16.07 2.20 -15.74
CA ILE A 187 15.44 1.05 -15.10
C ILE A 187 13.98 1.34 -14.78
N GLY A 188 13.15 0.30 -14.73
CA GLY A 188 11.77 0.41 -14.27
C GLY A 188 11.66 0.40 -12.73
N GLU A 189 10.49 0.80 -12.21
CA GLU A 189 10.17 0.86 -10.78
C GLU A 189 10.40 -0.49 -10.09
N SER A 190 9.95 -1.60 -10.69
CA SER A 190 10.13 -2.95 -10.14
C SER A 190 11.60 -3.37 -10.01
N THR A 191 12.47 -2.88 -10.90
CA THR A 191 13.91 -3.11 -10.81
C THR A 191 14.51 -2.28 -9.69
N ALA A 192 14.10 -1.02 -9.54
CA ALA A 192 14.53 -0.16 -8.44
C ALA A 192 14.09 -0.71 -7.06
N GLU A 193 12.85 -1.20 -6.96
CA GLU A 193 12.33 -1.87 -5.76
C GLU A 193 13.21 -3.07 -5.37
N ARG A 194 13.53 -3.94 -6.35
CA ARG A 194 14.40 -5.09 -6.12
C ARG A 194 15.83 -4.70 -5.71
N ILE A 195 16.39 -3.62 -6.26
CA ILE A 195 17.69 -3.09 -5.85
C ILE A 195 17.63 -2.65 -4.40
N LYS A 196 16.61 -1.83 -4.05
CA LYS A 196 16.39 -1.35 -2.68
C LYS A 196 16.30 -2.50 -1.68
N GLU A 197 15.53 -3.55 -2.00
CA GLU A 197 15.34 -4.69 -1.11
C GLU A 197 16.60 -5.55 -0.93
N LYS A 198 17.41 -5.68 -1.99
CA LYS A 198 18.59 -6.55 -1.95
C LYS A 198 19.82 -5.91 -1.34
N ILE A 199 20.05 -4.60 -1.61
CA ILE A 199 21.27 -3.91 -1.19
C ILE A 199 21.00 -2.61 -0.43
N GLY A 200 19.73 -2.24 -0.22
CA GLY A 200 19.38 -1.07 0.58
C GLY A 200 19.83 -1.27 2.02
N CYS A 201 20.66 -0.35 2.51
CA CYS A 201 21.19 -0.38 3.86
C CYS A 201 21.18 1.03 4.45
N ALA A 202 20.90 1.13 5.75
CA ALA A 202 21.00 2.40 6.49
C ALA A 202 22.39 2.63 7.11
N SER A 203 23.26 1.64 7.04
CA SER A 203 24.67 1.71 7.49
C SER A 203 25.62 1.78 6.30
N SER A 204 26.93 1.98 6.58
CA SER A 204 27.97 2.01 5.55
C SER A 204 28.33 0.63 4.97
N ASP A 205 27.85 -0.45 5.56
CA ASP A 205 28.08 -1.81 5.11
C ASP A 205 27.08 -2.17 4.00
N SER A 206 27.44 -1.87 2.76
CA SER A 206 26.59 -2.17 1.60
C SER A 206 27.14 -3.36 0.83
N GLU A 207 26.26 -4.28 0.44
CA GLU A 207 26.57 -5.32 -0.52
C GLU A 207 26.59 -4.77 -1.95
N GLU A 208 27.43 -5.33 -2.82
CA GLU A 208 27.41 -5.01 -4.26
C GLU A 208 26.41 -5.88 -4.99
N LEU A 209 25.61 -5.27 -5.87
CA LEU A 209 24.68 -5.98 -6.75
C LEU A 209 25.07 -5.75 -8.21
N HIS A 210 25.39 -6.85 -8.91
CA HIS A 210 25.59 -6.80 -10.34
C HIS A 210 24.26 -6.83 -11.08
N LEU A 211 24.00 -5.79 -11.87
CA LEU A 211 22.83 -5.69 -12.75
C LEU A 211 23.23 -6.10 -14.19
N SER A 212 22.63 -7.18 -14.68
CA SER A 212 22.73 -7.55 -16.08
C SER A 212 21.67 -6.83 -16.92
N LEU A 213 21.97 -6.57 -18.20
CA LEU A 213 21.00 -6.00 -19.16
C LEU A 213 19.72 -6.85 -19.29
N ILE A 214 19.78 -8.14 -19.01
CA ILE A 214 18.62 -9.04 -18.99
C ILE A 214 17.65 -8.70 -17.85
N HIS A 215 18.13 -8.04 -16.79
CA HIS A 215 17.32 -7.62 -15.64
C HIS A 215 16.78 -6.20 -15.73
N ILE A 216 17.19 -5.46 -16.76
CA ILE A 216 16.68 -4.12 -17.08
C ILE A 216 15.48 -4.35 -17.99
N SER A 217 14.28 -3.95 -17.59
CA SER A 217 13.11 -3.98 -18.45
C SER A 217 13.41 -3.16 -19.70
N GLU A 218 13.33 -3.77 -20.88
CA GLU A 218 13.46 -3.03 -22.14
C GLU A 218 12.45 -1.90 -22.17
N PRO A 219 12.87 -0.68 -22.57
CA PRO A 219 11.92 0.36 -22.87
C PRO A 219 11.04 -0.15 -24.02
N THR A 220 9.73 -0.05 -23.86
CA THR A 220 8.76 -0.32 -24.93
C THR A 220 9.22 0.42 -26.17
N ARG A 221 9.70 -0.28 -27.17
CA ARG A 221 9.96 0.27 -28.50
C ARG A 221 8.61 0.77 -29.04
N HIS A 222 8.37 2.08 -28.97
CA HIS A 222 7.41 2.70 -29.84
C HIS A 222 7.92 2.48 -31.29
N ARG A 223 7.33 1.52 -31.98
CA ARG A 223 7.34 1.52 -33.44
C ARG A 223 6.38 2.61 -33.88
N GLY A 224 6.93 3.63 -34.53
CA GLY A 224 6.19 4.62 -35.29
C GLY A 224 5.45 4.01 -36.48
#